data_fd913f5e1aea74f06401c128e3a7ef9f
#
_entry.id   fd913f5e1aea74f06401c128e3a7ef9f
#
_cell.length_a   1.000
_cell.length_b   1.000
_cell.length_c   1.000
_cell.angle_alpha   90.00
_cell.angle_beta   90.00
_cell.angle_gamma   90.00
#
_symmetry.space_group_name_H-M   'P 1'
#
loop_
_entity.id
_entity.type
_entity.pdbx_description
1 polymer ?
#
loop_
_entity_poly.entity_id
_entity_poly.type
_entity_poly.pdbx_seq_one_letter_code
_entity_poly.pdbx_strand_id
1 'polypeptide(L)'
;MTLLDRAAGLALAIAALGATMWLSNAPITVHASPEAMLRLAWSALPERVERCRQRSESELAALPPHMRQPFACEGTSAQYRLAVTIQGAGSLEQTVQGGGLRHDRRLYVMRELVMPAGDVLIDVRFDRLDGSGAQPASPVDTRNGRPGAETIPAHLELRQRLHVPPRAVVLVTYSPEQRALVTIRSPGSAQ
;
A
#
# COMPACT_ATOMS: atom_id res chain seq x y z
N MET A 1 21.39 8.83 -54.76
CA MET A 1 20.02 8.55 -54.32
C MET A 1 19.10 8.79 -55.48
N THR A 2 18.58 7.72 -56.05
CA THR A 2 17.72 7.78 -57.24
C THR A 2 16.32 8.21 -56.84
N LEU A 3 15.55 8.76 -57.80
CA LEU A 3 14.13 9.11 -57.60
C LEU A 3 13.31 7.90 -57.11
N LEU A 4 13.69 6.70 -57.52
CA LEU A 4 13.10 5.42 -57.08
C LEU A 4 13.31 5.15 -55.60
N ASP A 5 14.49 5.45 -55.04
CA ASP A 5 14.75 5.25 -53.59
C ASP A 5 13.90 6.19 -52.72
N ARG A 6 13.66 7.42 -53.19
CA ARG A 6 12.80 8.38 -52.49
C ARG A 6 11.32 7.99 -52.55
N ALA A 7 10.85 7.46 -53.66
CA ALA A 7 9.48 6.99 -53.78
C ALA A 7 9.22 5.73 -52.93
N ALA A 8 10.18 4.80 -52.85
CA ALA A 8 10.09 3.63 -51.99
C ALA A 8 10.07 4.00 -50.48
N GLY A 9 10.90 4.98 -50.09
CA GLY A 9 10.92 5.48 -48.72
C GLY A 9 9.60 6.15 -48.30
N LEU A 10 9.01 6.96 -49.20
CA LEU A 10 7.72 7.60 -48.95
C LEU A 10 6.59 6.58 -48.83
N ALA A 11 6.55 5.57 -49.72
CA ALA A 11 5.55 4.51 -49.62
C ALA A 11 5.63 3.69 -48.32
N LEU A 12 6.84 3.39 -47.86
CA LEU A 12 7.07 2.72 -46.57
C LEU A 12 6.60 3.58 -45.38
N ALA A 13 6.88 4.87 -45.39
CA ALA A 13 6.44 5.78 -44.35
C ALA A 13 4.91 5.89 -44.27
N ILE A 14 4.23 5.97 -45.42
CA ILE A 14 2.76 6.01 -45.51
C ILE A 14 2.15 4.68 -45.03
N ALA A 15 2.75 3.55 -45.40
CA ALA A 15 2.32 2.23 -44.92
C ALA A 15 2.47 2.07 -43.40
N ALA A 16 3.59 2.54 -42.84
CA ALA A 16 3.83 2.52 -41.40
C ALA A 16 2.83 3.40 -40.64
N LEU A 17 2.57 4.62 -41.14
CA LEU A 17 1.56 5.51 -40.54
C LEU A 17 0.14 4.92 -40.65
N GLY A 18 -0.22 4.29 -41.75
CA GLY A 18 -1.50 3.60 -41.93
C GLY A 18 -1.66 2.43 -40.95
N ALA A 19 -0.61 1.63 -40.79
CA ALA A 19 -0.60 0.52 -39.83
C ALA A 19 -0.74 1.00 -38.37
N THR A 20 -0.05 2.04 -37.98
CA THR A 20 -0.16 2.60 -36.60
C THR A 20 -1.55 3.20 -36.38
N MET A 21 -2.12 3.89 -37.34
CA MET A 21 -3.48 4.42 -37.26
C MET A 21 -4.53 3.30 -37.18
N TRP A 22 -4.36 2.22 -37.92
CA TRP A 22 -5.26 1.07 -37.87
C TRP A 22 -5.15 0.33 -36.50
N LEU A 23 -3.95 0.09 -35.98
CA LEU A 23 -3.75 -0.51 -34.66
C LEU A 23 -4.33 0.37 -33.54
N SER A 24 -4.18 1.69 -33.63
CA SER A 24 -4.69 2.64 -32.65
C SER A 24 -6.22 2.69 -32.58
N ASN A 25 -6.89 2.36 -33.70
CA ASN A 25 -8.36 2.31 -33.80
C ASN A 25 -8.92 0.88 -33.69
N ALA A 26 -8.06 -0.13 -33.50
CA ALA A 26 -8.54 -1.49 -33.33
C ALA A 26 -9.35 -1.59 -32.02
N PRO A 27 -10.63 -2.04 -32.08
CA PRO A 27 -11.42 -2.20 -30.86
C PRO A 27 -10.80 -3.28 -30.00
N ILE A 28 -10.26 -2.88 -28.86
CA ILE A 28 -9.80 -3.84 -27.84
C ILE A 28 -11.06 -4.40 -27.20
N THR A 29 -11.47 -5.59 -27.59
CA THR A 29 -12.53 -6.33 -26.92
C THR A 29 -11.97 -6.83 -25.58
N VAL A 30 -12.03 -5.99 -24.56
CA VAL A 30 -11.81 -6.44 -23.18
C VAL A 30 -12.99 -7.34 -22.86
N HIS A 31 -12.74 -8.65 -22.78
CA HIS A 31 -13.73 -9.59 -22.23
C HIS A 31 -13.88 -9.19 -20.77
N ALA A 32 -14.88 -8.35 -20.50
CA ALA A 32 -15.18 -7.94 -19.15
C ALA A 32 -15.69 -9.16 -18.41
N SER A 33 -14.81 -9.77 -17.61
CA SER A 33 -15.19 -10.80 -16.65
C SER A 33 -16.37 -10.30 -15.80
N PRO A 34 -17.36 -11.11 -15.50
CA PRO A 34 -18.44 -10.74 -14.57
C PRO A 34 -17.93 -10.56 -13.14
N GLU A 35 -16.67 -10.79 -12.90
CA GLU A 35 -16.03 -10.66 -11.62
C GLU A 35 -16.04 -9.22 -11.12
N ALA A 36 -16.13 -9.09 -9.80
CA ALA A 36 -15.97 -7.82 -9.12
C ALA A 36 -14.53 -7.65 -8.66
N MET A 37 -14.18 -6.45 -8.22
CA MET A 37 -12.82 -6.13 -7.80
C MET A 37 -12.82 -5.53 -6.39
N LEU A 38 -11.96 -6.05 -5.52
CA LEU A 38 -11.61 -5.43 -4.27
C LEU A 38 -10.32 -4.63 -4.49
N ARG A 39 -10.40 -3.32 -4.26
CA ARG A 39 -9.25 -2.43 -4.29
C ARG A 39 -8.93 -1.97 -2.86
N LEU A 40 -7.70 -2.22 -2.42
CA LEU A 40 -7.18 -1.66 -1.19
C LEU A 40 -6.28 -0.49 -1.55
N ALA A 41 -6.58 0.70 -1.03
CA ALA A 41 -5.80 1.89 -1.32
C ALA A 41 -5.80 2.86 -0.13
N TRP A 42 -4.64 3.02 0.52
CA TRP A 42 -4.41 4.05 1.52
C TRP A 42 -2.93 4.38 1.68
N SER A 43 -2.66 5.51 2.29
CA SER A 43 -1.32 5.89 2.74
C SER A 43 -1.36 6.43 4.16
N ALA A 44 -0.38 6.07 4.98
CA ALA A 44 -0.28 6.53 6.35
C ALA A 44 1.17 6.64 6.79
N LEU A 45 1.43 7.34 7.89
CA LEU A 45 2.73 7.30 8.53
C LEU A 45 2.84 6.04 9.39
N PRO A 46 3.94 5.27 9.24
CA PRO A 46 4.19 4.15 10.14
C PRO A 46 4.47 4.66 11.55
N GLU A 47 4.10 3.87 12.53
CA GLU A 47 4.45 4.16 13.92
C GLU A 47 5.96 4.08 14.11
N ARG A 48 6.50 4.93 14.95
CA ARG A 48 7.90 4.87 15.34
C ARG A 48 8.05 3.97 16.55
N VAL A 49 8.94 3.01 16.44
CA VAL A 49 9.22 2.01 17.49
C VAL A 49 10.65 2.23 17.97
N GLU A 50 10.82 2.35 19.27
CA GLU A 50 12.14 2.44 19.88
C GLU A 50 12.57 1.09 20.42
N ARG A 51 13.76 0.66 20.02
CA ARG A 51 14.43 -0.52 20.56
C ARG A 51 15.57 -0.06 21.43
N CYS A 52 15.44 -0.28 22.72
CA CYS A 52 16.46 0.08 23.69
C CYS A 52 17.22 -1.17 24.13
N ARG A 53 18.55 -1.12 24.08
CA ARG A 53 19.42 -2.13 24.70
C ARG A 53 20.17 -1.51 25.88
N GLN A 54 20.36 -2.28 26.91
CA GLN A 54 21.21 -1.88 28.03
C GLN A 54 22.68 -1.90 27.59
N ARG A 55 23.42 -0.82 27.89
CA ARG A 55 24.86 -0.76 27.66
C ARG A 55 25.61 -1.49 28.76
N SER A 56 26.70 -2.15 28.37
CA SER A 56 27.61 -2.75 29.36
C SER A 56 28.43 -1.69 30.10
N GLU A 57 28.97 -2.04 31.26
CA GLU A 57 29.82 -1.12 32.04
C GLU A 57 31.06 -0.67 31.23
N SER A 58 31.63 -1.56 30.44
CA SER A 58 32.76 -1.24 29.57
C SER A 58 32.39 -0.23 28.47
N GLU A 59 31.20 -0.33 27.89
CA GLU A 59 30.69 0.67 26.94
C GLU A 59 30.43 2.01 27.61
N LEU A 60 29.91 2.00 28.85
CA LEU A 60 29.68 3.23 29.63
C LEU A 60 30.98 3.89 30.02
N ALA A 61 31.99 3.13 30.42
CA ALA A 61 33.31 3.64 30.79
C ALA A 61 34.03 4.30 29.61
N ALA A 62 33.84 3.79 28.41
CA ALA A 62 34.42 4.35 27.18
C ALA A 62 33.78 5.68 26.72
N LEU A 63 32.60 6.02 27.23
CA LEU A 63 31.90 7.26 26.91
C LEU A 63 32.26 8.42 27.81
N PRO A 64 32.29 9.67 27.26
CA PRO A 64 32.42 10.87 28.09
C PRO A 64 31.32 10.92 29.17
N PRO A 65 31.59 11.50 30.36
CA PRO A 65 30.64 11.48 31.48
C PRO A 65 29.24 11.98 31.15
N HIS A 66 29.12 13.01 30.31
CA HIS A 66 27.83 13.59 29.87
C HIS A 66 27.05 12.72 28.86
N MET A 67 27.68 11.69 28.27
CA MET A 67 27.06 10.76 27.32
C MET A 67 26.78 9.37 27.93
N ARG A 68 27.05 9.16 29.19
CA ARG A 68 26.87 7.89 29.92
C ARG A 68 25.40 7.63 30.23
N GLN A 69 24.66 7.24 29.22
CA GLN A 69 23.27 6.79 29.36
C GLN A 69 23.23 5.26 29.46
N PRO A 70 22.50 4.68 30.43
CA PRO A 70 22.46 3.23 30.65
C PRO A 70 21.82 2.47 29.49
N PHE A 71 20.99 3.15 28.69
CA PHE A 71 20.33 2.56 27.54
C PHE A 71 20.78 3.22 26.24
N ALA A 72 20.99 2.41 25.20
CA ALA A 72 21.13 2.86 23.82
C ALA A 72 19.81 2.56 23.11
N CYS A 73 19.08 3.59 22.73
CA CYS A 73 17.81 3.45 22.03
C CYS A 73 17.97 3.82 20.56
N GLU A 74 17.49 2.96 19.67
CA GLU A 74 17.41 3.20 18.24
C GLU A 74 15.93 3.26 17.83
N GLY A 75 15.52 4.37 17.23
CA GLY A 75 14.18 4.55 16.69
C GLY A 75 14.12 4.02 15.27
N THR A 76 13.25 3.05 15.04
CA THR A 76 12.94 2.49 13.71
C THR A 76 11.47 2.66 13.39
N SER A 77 11.13 2.67 12.12
CA SER A 77 9.71 2.65 11.70
C SER A 77 9.17 1.24 11.76
N ALA A 78 7.95 1.10 12.24
CA ALA A 78 7.26 -0.18 12.32
C ALA A 78 7.02 -0.76 10.93
N GLN A 79 7.08 -2.09 10.83
CA GLN A 79 6.62 -2.86 9.70
C GLN A 79 5.25 -3.46 10.01
N TYR A 80 4.46 -3.68 8.97
CA TYR A 80 3.09 -4.19 9.11
C TYR A 80 2.89 -5.40 8.21
N ARG A 81 2.03 -6.31 8.66
CA ARG A 81 1.52 -7.42 7.87
C ARG A 81 0.11 -7.08 7.41
N LEU A 82 -0.09 -7.04 6.11
CA LEU A 82 -1.41 -6.99 5.49
C LEU A 82 -1.84 -8.42 5.17
N ALA A 83 -2.94 -8.86 5.74
CA ALA A 83 -3.61 -10.11 5.43
C ALA A 83 -5.02 -9.81 4.92
N VAL A 84 -5.36 -10.35 3.76
CA VAL A 84 -6.67 -10.20 3.13
C VAL A 84 -7.21 -11.57 2.81
N THR A 85 -8.42 -11.86 3.24
CA THR A 85 -9.14 -13.09 2.90
C THR A 85 -10.49 -12.74 2.28
N ILE A 86 -10.76 -13.28 1.11
CA ILE A 86 -12.00 -13.10 0.38
C ILE A 86 -12.67 -14.46 0.24
N GLN A 87 -13.88 -14.58 0.73
CA GLN A 87 -14.64 -15.83 0.60
C GLN A 87 -14.86 -16.16 -0.88
N GLY A 88 -14.40 -17.32 -1.31
CA GLY A 88 -14.56 -17.79 -2.69
C GLY A 88 -13.49 -17.30 -3.69
N ALA A 89 -12.51 -16.45 -3.25
CA ALA A 89 -11.45 -15.97 -4.15
C ALA A 89 -10.03 -16.26 -3.62
N GLY A 90 -9.86 -16.52 -2.33
CA GLY A 90 -8.54 -16.82 -1.75
C GLY A 90 -8.05 -15.81 -0.73
N SER A 91 -6.76 -15.86 -0.44
CA SER A 91 -6.09 -14.98 0.53
C SER A 91 -4.80 -14.39 -0.03
N LEU A 92 -4.46 -13.20 0.46
CA LEU A 92 -3.20 -12.51 0.20
C LEU A 92 -2.56 -12.16 1.54
N GLU A 93 -1.28 -12.41 1.68
CA GLU A 93 -0.49 -11.93 2.81
C GLU A 93 0.78 -11.25 2.30
N GLN A 94 1.09 -10.07 2.85
CA GLN A 94 2.31 -9.35 2.49
C GLN A 94 2.79 -8.44 3.61
N THR A 95 4.09 -8.19 3.66
CA THR A 95 4.68 -7.18 4.54
C THR A 95 4.66 -5.82 3.87
N VAL A 96 4.26 -4.80 4.64
CA VAL A 96 4.22 -3.40 4.23
C VAL A 96 5.11 -2.59 5.16
N GLN A 97 5.94 -1.75 4.59
CA GLN A 97 6.84 -0.87 5.34
C GLN A 97 6.83 0.54 4.74
N GLY A 98 7.30 1.50 5.50
CA GLY A 98 7.44 2.88 5.05
C GLY A 98 8.41 3.00 3.88
N GLY A 99 8.23 4.02 3.05
CA GLY A 99 9.12 4.34 1.95
C GLY A 99 10.45 4.95 2.42
N GLY A 100 11.43 5.03 1.50
CA GLY A 100 12.76 5.59 1.74
C GLY A 100 13.75 4.58 2.35
N LEU A 101 15.04 4.95 2.37
CA LEU A 101 16.12 4.07 2.84
C LEU A 101 16.03 3.73 4.34
N ARG A 102 15.40 4.58 5.14
CA ARG A 102 15.18 4.38 6.57
C ARG A 102 13.77 3.91 6.91
N HIS A 103 12.95 3.68 5.89
CA HIS A 103 11.54 3.32 6.03
C HIS A 103 10.72 4.29 6.91
N ASP A 104 11.16 5.54 7.01
CA ASP A 104 10.59 6.59 7.87
C ASP A 104 9.56 7.48 7.15
N ARG A 105 9.34 7.21 5.85
CA ARG A 105 8.33 7.90 5.05
C ARG A 105 6.99 7.17 5.10
N ARG A 106 5.97 7.80 4.52
CA ARG A 106 4.64 7.19 4.42
C ARG A 106 4.71 5.78 3.82
N LEU A 107 3.98 4.86 4.41
CA LEU A 107 3.67 3.58 3.82
C LEU A 107 2.51 3.73 2.82
N TYR A 108 2.50 2.89 1.82
CA TYR A 108 1.46 2.85 0.79
C TYR A 108 0.96 1.42 0.65
N VAL A 109 -0.34 1.27 0.74
CA VAL A 109 -1.03 0.03 0.39
C VAL A 109 -1.81 0.30 -0.88
N MET A 110 -1.53 -0.46 -1.94
CA MET A 110 -2.28 -0.43 -3.18
C MET A 110 -2.32 -1.85 -3.74
N ARG A 111 -3.48 -2.49 -3.65
CA ARG A 111 -3.71 -3.85 -4.14
C ARG A 111 -5.07 -3.96 -4.79
N GLU A 112 -5.13 -4.75 -5.83
CA GLU A 112 -6.35 -5.11 -6.53
C GLU A 112 -6.47 -6.63 -6.51
N LEU A 113 -7.61 -7.10 -6.05
CA LEU A 113 -7.94 -8.51 -5.92
C LEU A 113 -9.26 -8.77 -6.63
N VAL A 114 -9.27 -9.76 -7.48
CA VAL A 114 -10.50 -10.23 -8.12
C VAL A 114 -11.33 -10.96 -7.08
N MET A 115 -12.64 -10.73 -7.07
CA MET A 115 -13.57 -11.40 -6.17
C MET A 115 -14.87 -11.78 -6.90
N PRO A 116 -15.57 -12.81 -6.43
CA PRO A 116 -16.85 -13.18 -7.00
C PRO A 116 -17.89 -12.07 -6.77
N ALA A 117 -18.84 -11.95 -7.70
CA ALA A 117 -20.04 -11.16 -7.47
C ALA A 117 -21.02 -11.91 -6.54
N GLY A 118 -21.89 -11.19 -5.86
CA GLY A 118 -22.84 -11.72 -4.91
C GLY A 118 -22.52 -11.40 -3.46
N ASP A 119 -22.93 -12.27 -2.53
CA ASP A 119 -22.69 -12.09 -1.11
C ASP A 119 -21.32 -12.63 -0.72
N VAL A 120 -20.39 -11.74 -0.44
CA VAL A 120 -19.00 -12.06 -0.15
C VAL A 120 -18.60 -11.57 1.23
N LEU A 121 -17.94 -12.42 2.01
CA LEU A 121 -17.28 -12.04 3.25
C LEU A 121 -15.85 -11.61 2.93
N ILE A 122 -15.49 -10.39 3.35
CA ILE A 122 -14.15 -9.83 3.25
C ILE A 122 -13.60 -9.70 4.67
N ASP A 123 -12.38 -10.19 4.87
CA ASP A 123 -11.61 -10.04 6.11
C ASP A 123 -10.27 -9.40 5.73
N VAL A 124 -10.02 -8.20 6.23
CA VAL A 124 -8.78 -7.45 6.01
C VAL A 124 -8.17 -7.15 7.37
N ARG A 125 -6.95 -7.60 7.58
CA ARG A 125 -6.17 -7.33 8.78
C ARG A 125 -4.88 -6.63 8.42
N PHE A 126 -4.53 -5.66 9.23
CA PHE A 126 -3.30 -4.90 9.10
C PHE A 126 -2.66 -4.78 10.47
N ASP A 127 -1.65 -5.62 10.72
CA ASP A 127 -1.03 -5.81 12.02
C ASP A 127 0.42 -5.37 12.02
N ARG A 128 0.83 -4.66 13.06
CA ARG A 128 2.22 -4.30 13.27
C ARG A 128 3.07 -5.54 13.55
N LEU A 129 4.16 -5.69 12.80
CA LEU A 129 5.13 -6.77 12.97
C LEU A 129 6.21 -6.35 13.97
N ASP A 130 5.89 -6.31 15.25
CA ASP A 130 6.92 -6.04 16.24
C ASP A 130 7.37 -7.32 16.90
N GLY A 131 8.68 -7.45 17.00
CA GLY A 131 9.26 -8.40 17.93
C GLY A 131 8.79 -8.04 19.36
N SER A 132 8.35 -9.03 20.11
CA SER A 132 8.02 -8.95 21.52
C SER A 132 9.10 -8.15 22.27
N GLY A 133 8.81 -6.92 22.70
CA GLY A 133 9.72 -6.04 23.41
C GLY A 133 9.89 -4.64 22.81
N ALA A 134 9.35 -4.38 21.65
CA ALA A 134 9.34 -3.02 21.09
C ALA A 134 8.29 -2.18 21.80
N GLN A 135 8.74 -1.23 22.58
CA GLN A 135 7.89 -0.26 23.27
C GLN A 135 7.48 0.80 22.25
N PRO A 136 6.18 1.17 22.15
CA PRO A 136 5.81 2.31 21.34
C PRO A 136 6.60 3.52 21.84
N ALA A 137 7.20 4.27 20.93
CA ALA A 137 7.86 5.51 21.29
C ALA A 137 6.85 6.38 22.02
N SER A 138 7.22 6.87 23.21
CA SER A 138 6.36 7.77 23.97
C SER A 138 5.84 8.89 23.06
N PRO A 139 4.58 9.31 23.16
CA PRO A 139 3.97 10.28 22.24
C PRO A 139 4.58 11.69 22.26
N VAL A 140 5.77 11.85 22.84
CA VAL A 140 6.48 13.11 23.03
C VAL A 140 7.54 13.35 21.96
N ASP A 141 7.22 13.17 20.68
CA ASP A 141 7.99 13.86 19.65
C ASP A 141 7.11 14.90 18.93
N THR A 142 6.62 15.83 19.74
CA THR A 142 5.94 17.07 19.33
C THR A 142 6.87 18.08 18.62
N ARG A 143 8.07 17.68 18.20
CA ARG A 143 8.98 18.61 17.52
C ARG A 143 8.56 19.02 16.10
N ASN A 144 7.59 18.36 15.52
CA ASN A 144 7.07 18.72 14.20
C ASN A 144 5.59 19.09 14.17
N GLY A 145 4.99 19.45 15.32
CA GLY A 145 3.75 20.24 15.37
C GLY A 145 2.50 19.65 14.68
N ARG A 146 2.47 18.36 14.38
CA ARG A 146 1.26 17.71 13.86
C ARG A 146 0.74 16.68 14.84
N PRO A 147 -0.54 16.82 15.27
CA PRO A 147 -1.15 15.86 16.19
C PRO A 147 -1.16 14.46 15.59
N GLY A 148 -1.04 13.43 16.43
CA GLY A 148 -0.95 12.01 16.08
C GLY A 148 -2.09 11.37 15.29
N ALA A 149 -2.87 12.16 14.55
CA ALA A 149 -3.95 11.69 13.68
C ALA A 149 -3.44 11.02 12.37
N GLU A 150 -2.18 11.24 11.99
CA GLU A 150 -1.63 10.70 10.74
C GLU A 150 -0.94 9.34 10.91
N THR A 151 -0.63 8.94 12.14
CA THR A 151 0.05 7.66 12.41
C THR A 151 -0.96 6.53 12.40
N ILE A 152 -0.67 5.48 11.63
CA ILE A 152 -1.55 4.32 11.53
C ILE A 152 -1.51 3.50 12.83
N PRO A 153 -2.64 3.00 13.34
CA PRO A 153 -2.68 2.13 14.51
C PRO A 153 -1.88 0.84 14.32
N ALA A 154 -1.46 0.24 15.44
CA ALA A 154 -0.74 -1.03 15.45
C ALA A 154 -1.58 -2.20 14.92
N HIS A 155 -2.89 -2.11 15.07
CA HIS A 155 -3.84 -3.11 14.62
C HIS A 155 -5.05 -2.45 13.97
N LEU A 156 -5.41 -2.93 12.78
CA LEU A 156 -6.63 -2.57 12.06
C LEU A 156 -7.27 -3.85 11.54
N GLU A 157 -8.57 -3.96 11.73
CA GLU A 157 -9.35 -5.08 11.23
C GLU A 157 -10.62 -4.56 10.56
N LEU A 158 -10.97 -5.17 9.42
CA LEU A 158 -12.24 -4.96 8.75
C LEU A 158 -12.80 -6.33 8.37
N ARG A 159 -13.86 -6.75 9.02
CA ARG A 159 -14.58 -7.97 8.66
C ARG A 159 -16.01 -7.62 8.31
N GLN A 160 -16.36 -7.75 7.03
CA GLN A 160 -17.65 -7.29 6.54
C GLN A 160 -18.20 -8.24 5.47
N ARG A 161 -19.50 -8.53 5.56
CA ARG A 161 -20.23 -9.19 4.47
C ARG A 161 -20.83 -8.11 3.56
N LEU A 162 -20.58 -8.23 2.27
CA LEU A 162 -21.02 -7.26 1.27
C LEU A 162 -21.77 -7.98 0.16
N HIS A 163 -22.87 -7.38 -0.27
CA HIS A 163 -23.47 -7.74 -1.56
C HIS A 163 -22.80 -6.94 -2.65
N VAL A 164 -22.13 -7.61 -3.56
CA VAL A 164 -21.29 -6.98 -4.60
C VAL A 164 -21.87 -7.31 -5.97
N PRO A 165 -22.36 -6.30 -6.70
CA PRO A 165 -22.82 -6.49 -8.09
C PRO A 165 -21.67 -6.95 -9.00
N PRO A 166 -21.99 -7.65 -10.10
CA PRO A 166 -21.01 -7.95 -11.15
C PRO A 166 -20.30 -6.68 -11.63
N ARG A 167 -19.00 -6.75 -11.90
CA ARG A 167 -18.14 -5.65 -12.37
C ARG A 167 -18.02 -4.46 -11.39
N ALA A 168 -18.55 -4.58 -10.19
CA ALA A 168 -18.42 -3.52 -9.21
C ALA A 168 -17.00 -3.47 -8.62
N VAL A 169 -16.61 -2.28 -8.19
CA VAL A 169 -15.36 -2.05 -7.46
C VAL A 169 -15.70 -1.67 -6.01
N VAL A 170 -15.18 -2.44 -5.08
CA VAL A 170 -15.24 -2.12 -3.65
C VAL A 170 -13.87 -1.60 -3.23
N LEU A 171 -13.81 -0.37 -2.74
CA LEU A 171 -12.60 0.24 -2.21
C LEU A 171 -12.57 0.08 -0.70
N VAL A 172 -11.47 -0.47 -0.17
CA VAL A 172 -11.12 -0.44 1.24
C VAL A 172 -10.03 0.60 1.43
N THR A 173 -10.25 1.53 2.33
CA THR A 173 -9.30 2.59 2.66
C THR A 173 -9.19 2.80 4.16
N TYR A 174 -8.13 3.46 4.61
CA TYR A 174 -7.97 3.87 6.00
C TYR A 174 -8.57 5.26 6.20
N SER A 175 -9.46 5.39 7.18
CA SER A 175 -9.98 6.67 7.63
C SER A 175 -9.20 7.14 8.86
N PRO A 176 -8.42 8.24 8.76
CA PRO A 176 -7.71 8.80 9.91
C PRO A 176 -8.65 9.30 11.01
N GLU A 177 -9.83 9.79 10.64
CA GLU A 177 -10.83 10.30 11.57
C GLU A 177 -11.41 9.19 12.45
N GLN A 178 -11.74 8.06 11.83
CA GLN A 178 -12.29 6.89 12.51
C GLN A 178 -11.20 5.97 13.08
N ARG A 179 -9.94 6.18 12.67
CA ARG A 179 -8.81 5.30 12.96
C ARG A 179 -9.10 3.83 12.61
N ALA A 180 -9.82 3.62 11.52
CA ALA A 180 -10.33 2.33 11.09
C ALA A 180 -10.25 2.15 9.57
N LEU A 181 -10.30 0.90 9.13
CA LEU A 181 -10.53 0.58 7.72
C LEU A 181 -12.00 0.77 7.41
N VAL A 182 -12.30 1.43 6.29
CA VAL A 182 -13.66 1.69 5.82
C VAL A 182 -13.83 1.20 4.39
N THR A 183 -15.05 0.81 4.04
CA THR A 183 -15.42 0.44 2.67
C THR A 183 -16.15 1.57 1.98
N ILE A 184 -15.73 1.87 0.74
CA ILE A 184 -16.40 2.80 -0.15
C ILE A 184 -16.84 2.01 -1.38
N ARG A 185 -18.10 2.04 -1.72
CA ARG A 185 -18.63 1.42 -2.93
C ARG A 185 -18.70 2.47 -4.03
N SER A 186 -18.08 2.21 -5.16
CA SER A 186 -18.41 2.96 -6.37
C SER A 186 -19.78 2.47 -6.85
N PRO A 187 -20.77 3.35 -7.05
CA PRO A 187 -21.97 2.95 -7.75
C PRO A 187 -21.52 2.44 -9.11
N GLY A 188 -21.73 1.16 -9.37
CA GLY A 188 -21.44 0.58 -10.69
C GLY A 188 -22.09 1.48 -11.74
N SER A 189 -21.33 1.98 -12.70
CA SER A 189 -21.87 2.67 -13.85
C SER A 189 -22.82 1.68 -14.55
N ALA A 190 -24.11 1.84 -14.29
CA ALA A 190 -25.14 1.24 -15.12
C ALA A 190 -25.01 1.88 -16.51
N GLN A 191 -24.45 1.15 -17.44
CA GLN A 191 -24.62 1.38 -18.88
C GLN A 191 -25.40 0.20 -19.46
#